data_c303767dc1ca1204e39a4069dde3b417
#
_entry.id   c303767dc1ca1204e39a4069dde3b417
#
_cell.length_a   1.000
_cell.length_b   1.000
_cell.length_c   1.000
_cell.angle_alpha   90.00
_cell.angle_beta   90.00
_cell.angle_gamma   90.00
#
_symmetry.space_group_name_H-M   'P 1'
#
loop_
_entity.id
_entity.type
_entity.pdbx_description
1 polymer ?
#
loop_
_entity_poly.entity_id
_entity_poly.type
_entity_poly.pdbx_seq_one_letter_code
_entity_poly.pdbx_strand_id
1 'polypeptide(L)'
;MTALSQEALQQRLQDRLSDQDIAQFQRDGALCIKQLLTPDEVALLREGIEANLAAPSPRAKVASRPDDPGRFFEDFCNWQDIPQFGRFVRETPLALVAQRLMQSRTVRLYHDHVLVKEPGTRQRTPWHQDQPYYNIDGMQNISMWIPVDPVSRAATLEFVAGSHKGPWLMPRTFMDNQAKWFPEGSLQDLPNVEADRAAFPIVGWEIEPGDVVCFHMLTLHAAGGVEGTNRRRVFSVRFLGDDTRHAPRPWKTSPEFPGLADELPAGAEMNHPLFPLLVADADQSTAHECGA
;
A
#
# COMPACT_ATOMS: atom_id res chain seq x y z
N MET A 1 19.20 11.66 -10.00
CA MET A 1 19.21 10.21 -10.21
C MET A 1 19.04 9.93 -11.69
N THR A 2 19.92 9.16 -12.32
CA THR A 2 19.74 8.67 -13.69
C THR A 2 18.84 7.44 -13.61
N ALA A 3 17.79 7.36 -14.44
CA ALA A 3 16.94 6.17 -14.50
C ALA A 3 17.81 4.93 -14.78
N LEU A 4 17.62 3.88 -14.00
CA LEU A 4 18.30 2.61 -14.19
C LEU A 4 17.78 1.95 -15.47
N SER A 5 18.66 1.20 -16.16
CA SER A 5 18.19 0.38 -17.27
C SER A 5 17.24 -0.72 -16.75
N GLN A 6 16.36 -1.17 -17.62
CA GLN A 6 15.43 -2.25 -17.28
C GLN A 6 16.18 -3.53 -16.83
N GLU A 7 17.33 -3.79 -17.44
CA GLU A 7 18.22 -4.90 -17.04
C GLU A 7 18.74 -4.75 -15.61
N ALA A 8 19.16 -3.54 -15.22
CA ALA A 8 19.64 -3.29 -13.85
C ALA A 8 18.52 -3.45 -12.79
N LEU A 9 17.29 -3.07 -13.13
CA LEU A 9 16.12 -3.29 -12.26
C LEU A 9 15.79 -4.79 -12.15
N GLN A 10 15.86 -5.55 -13.25
CA GLN A 10 15.67 -7.00 -13.26
C GLN A 10 16.74 -7.72 -12.44
N GLN A 11 18.02 -7.33 -12.58
CA GLN A 11 19.11 -7.91 -11.81
C GLN A 11 18.90 -7.67 -10.31
N ARG A 12 18.55 -6.43 -9.91
CA ARG A 12 18.25 -6.11 -8.50
C ARG A 12 17.08 -6.95 -7.97
N LEU A 13 16.05 -7.16 -8.79
CA LEU A 13 14.93 -8.02 -8.42
C LEU A 13 15.39 -9.46 -8.14
N GLN A 14 16.21 -10.04 -9.02
CA GLN A 14 16.76 -11.39 -8.84
C GLN A 14 17.63 -11.50 -7.57
N ASP A 15 18.41 -10.48 -7.26
CA ASP A 15 19.29 -10.45 -6.09
C ASP A 15 18.52 -10.31 -4.76
N ARG A 16 17.29 -9.76 -4.79
CA ARG A 16 16.54 -9.36 -3.58
C ARG A 16 15.24 -10.11 -3.37
N LEU A 17 14.74 -10.83 -4.35
CA LEU A 17 13.47 -11.55 -4.29
C LEU A 17 13.65 -12.98 -4.80
N SER A 18 13.66 -13.93 -3.89
CA SER A 18 13.75 -15.36 -4.18
C SER A 18 12.38 -16.00 -4.42
N ASP A 19 12.35 -17.21 -4.99
CA ASP A 19 11.12 -18.01 -5.09
C ASP A 19 10.54 -18.38 -3.71
N GLN A 20 11.40 -18.50 -2.70
CA GLN A 20 10.98 -18.72 -1.32
C GLN A 20 10.22 -17.51 -0.76
N ASP A 21 10.64 -16.29 -1.08
CA ASP A 21 9.95 -15.05 -0.71
C ASP A 21 8.58 -14.96 -1.37
N ILE A 22 8.49 -15.36 -2.66
CA ILE A 22 7.22 -15.42 -3.37
C ILE A 22 6.29 -16.44 -2.71
N ALA A 23 6.79 -17.62 -2.39
CA ALA A 23 6.02 -18.65 -1.69
C ALA A 23 5.57 -18.19 -0.29
N GLN A 24 6.43 -17.45 0.43
CA GLN A 24 6.08 -16.84 1.72
C GLN A 24 4.95 -15.82 1.56
N PHE A 25 5.04 -14.90 0.59
CA PHE A 25 3.99 -13.92 0.34
C PHE A 25 2.65 -14.61 0.01
N GLN A 26 2.67 -15.61 -0.85
CA GLN A 26 1.47 -16.39 -1.21
C GLN A 26 0.88 -17.16 0.00
N ARG A 27 1.69 -17.60 0.93
CA ARG A 27 1.25 -18.31 2.14
C ARG A 27 0.74 -17.36 3.21
N ASP A 28 1.50 -16.31 3.51
CA ASP A 28 1.31 -15.45 4.68
C ASP A 28 0.58 -14.14 4.36
N GLY A 29 0.58 -13.71 3.10
CA GLY A 29 0.00 -12.44 2.66
C GLY A 29 0.84 -11.22 3.06
N ALA A 30 2.04 -11.41 3.61
CA ALA A 30 2.96 -10.34 3.98
C ALA A 30 4.42 -10.79 3.89
N LEU A 31 5.31 -9.86 3.49
CA LEU A 31 6.74 -10.08 3.31
C LEU A 31 7.49 -8.77 3.54
N CYS A 32 8.69 -8.82 4.11
CA CYS A 32 9.63 -7.70 4.14
C CYS A 32 10.82 -8.00 3.23
N ILE A 33 11.02 -7.21 2.19
CA ILE A 33 12.19 -7.28 1.32
C ILE A 33 13.23 -6.30 1.84
N LYS A 34 14.35 -6.85 2.32
CA LYS A 34 15.43 -6.05 2.91
C LYS A 34 16.28 -5.37 1.84
N GLN A 35 16.57 -4.08 2.04
CA GLN A 35 17.48 -3.28 1.20
C GLN A 35 17.18 -3.38 -0.30
N LEU A 36 15.89 -3.36 -0.64
CA LEU A 36 15.42 -3.34 -2.03
C LEU A 36 15.76 -2.01 -2.71
N LEU A 37 15.63 -0.89 -1.96
CA LEU A 37 15.83 0.46 -2.48
C LEU A 37 17.23 0.99 -2.14
N THR A 38 17.77 1.78 -3.04
CA THR A 38 19.05 2.47 -2.85
C THR A 38 18.90 3.71 -1.95
N PRO A 39 20.00 4.20 -1.36
CA PRO A 39 19.97 5.46 -0.60
C PRO A 39 19.44 6.67 -1.41
N ASP A 40 19.73 6.73 -2.72
CA ASP A 40 19.25 7.81 -3.61
C ASP A 40 17.74 7.71 -3.83
N GLU A 41 17.18 6.51 -3.98
CA GLU A 41 15.74 6.28 -4.10
C GLU A 41 15.01 6.65 -2.81
N VAL A 42 15.59 6.33 -1.66
CA VAL A 42 15.08 6.76 -0.35
C VAL A 42 15.15 8.28 -0.20
N ALA A 43 16.24 8.93 -0.64
CA ALA A 43 16.38 10.37 -0.62
C ALA A 43 15.33 11.06 -1.49
N LEU A 44 15.11 10.58 -2.73
CA LEU A 44 14.06 11.06 -3.63
C LEU A 44 12.67 10.98 -2.97
N LEU A 45 12.40 9.88 -2.29
CA LEU A 45 11.13 9.68 -1.59
C LEU A 45 10.97 10.64 -0.40
N ARG A 46 12.05 10.89 0.36
CA ARG A 46 12.06 11.91 1.44
C ARG A 46 11.73 13.30 0.90
N GLU A 47 12.34 13.70 -0.20
CA GLU A 47 12.06 14.99 -0.85
C GLU A 47 10.58 15.09 -1.23
N GLY A 48 10.00 14.04 -1.81
CA GLY A 48 8.58 14.00 -2.16
C GLY A 48 7.66 14.13 -0.95
N ILE A 49 7.96 13.43 0.15
CA ILE A 49 7.19 13.52 1.38
C ILE A 49 7.28 14.93 2.00
N GLU A 50 8.46 15.56 2.02
CA GLU A 50 8.60 16.92 2.51
C GLU A 50 7.88 17.94 1.61
N ALA A 51 7.88 17.75 0.30
CA ALA A 51 7.10 18.57 -0.63
C ALA A 51 5.58 18.44 -0.36
N ASN A 52 5.09 17.21 -0.12
CA ASN A 52 3.69 16.98 0.21
C ASN A 52 3.29 17.61 1.57
N LEU A 53 4.16 17.54 2.57
CA LEU A 53 3.93 18.17 3.87
C LEU A 53 3.90 19.70 3.79
N ALA A 54 4.72 20.29 2.90
CA ALA A 54 4.76 21.74 2.68
C ALA A 54 3.54 22.25 1.90
N ALA A 55 3.00 21.45 0.97
CA ALA A 55 1.83 21.77 0.15
C ALA A 55 0.87 20.56 0.08
N PRO A 56 0.10 20.30 1.13
CA PRO A 56 -0.84 19.18 1.19
C PRO A 56 -1.95 19.27 0.14
N SER A 57 -2.41 18.12 -0.37
CA SER A 57 -3.54 18.06 -1.28
C SER A 57 -4.88 18.33 -0.55
N PRO A 58 -5.98 18.57 -1.30
CA PRO A 58 -7.32 18.63 -0.71
C PRO A 58 -7.77 17.32 -0.03
N ARG A 59 -7.07 16.20 -0.26
CA ARG A 59 -7.34 14.90 0.38
C ARG A 59 -6.60 14.73 1.72
N ALA A 60 -5.70 15.66 2.05
CA ALA A 60 -4.91 15.60 3.28
C ALA A 60 -5.82 15.69 4.53
N LYS A 61 -5.44 14.95 5.55
CA LYS A 61 -6.12 14.95 6.86
C LYS A 61 -5.17 14.67 7.99
N VAL A 62 -5.61 15.05 9.20
CA VAL A 62 -4.95 14.71 10.44
C VAL A 62 -5.79 13.66 11.15
N ALA A 63 -5.22 12.47 11.34
CA ALA A 63 -5.90 11.31 11.93
C ALA A 63 -5.67 11.19 13.45
N SER A 64 -4.81 12.01 14.05
CA SER A 64 -4.62 12.09 15.49
C SER A 64 -5.68 12.97 16.16
N ARG A 65 -5.93 12.71 17.47
CA ARG A 65 -6.82 13.55 18.28
C ARG A 65 -6.15 14.90 18.57
N PRO A 66 -6.94 15.96 18.82
CA PRO A 66 -6.37 17.29 19.15
C PRO A 66 -5.47 17.32 20.41
N ASP A 67 -5.69 16.40 21.35
CA ASP A 67 -4.92 16.26 22.59
C ASP A 67 -3.76 15.24 22.46
N ASP A 68 -3.54 14.64 21.31
CA ASP A 68 -2.37 13.79 21.04
C ASP A 68 -1.13 14.68 20.98
N PRO A 69 -0.06 14.38 21.74
CA PRO A 69 1.17 15.17 21.73
C PRO A 69 1.87 15.17 20.36
N GLY A 70 1.65 14.14 19.53
CA GLY A 70 2.13 14.05 18.16
C GLY A 70 1.00 14.26 17.14
N ARG A 71 1.40 14.46 15.89
CA ARG A 71 0.48 14.62 14.75
C ARG A 71 0.56 13.40 13.83
N PHE A 72 -0.58 12.83 13.47
CA PHE A 72 -0.68 11.82 12.41
C PHE A 72 -1.26 12.47 11.16
N PHE A 73 -0.40 12.75 10.19
CA PHE A 73 -0.77 13.31 8.88
C PHE A 73 -0.93 12.18 7.86
N GLU A 74 -1.97 12.29 7.03
CA GLU A 74 -2.25 11.41 5.90
C GLU A 74 -2.59 12.24 4.66
N ASP A 75 -2.11 11.82 3.48
CA ASP A 75 -2.50 12.39 2.20
C ASP A 75 -2.49 11.30 1.10
N PHE A 76 -3.33 11.43 0.07
CA PHE A 76 -3.62 10.37 -0.88
C PHE A 76 -3.54 10.86 -2.33
N CYS A 77 -3.15 9.96 -3.25
CA CYS A 77 -3.25 10.16 -4.69
C CYS A 77 -2.44 11.36 -5.20
N ASN A 78 -1.21 11.53 -4.71
CA ASN A 78 -0.35 12.67 -5.04
C ASN A 78 0.74 12.34 -6.07
N TRP A 79 0.80 11.10 -6.58
CA TRP A 79 1.87 10.65 -7.48
C TRP A 79 1.94 11.43 -8.81
N GLN A 80 0.83 12.02 -9.25
CA GLN A 80 0.78 12.84 -10.46
C GLN A 80 1.24 14.28 -10.22
N ASP A 81 0.97 14.80 -9.01
CA ASP A 81 1.20 16.21 -8.66
C ASP A 81 2.59 16.43 -8.05
N ILE A 82 3.18 15.38 -7.44
CA ILE A 82 4.52 15.41 -6.83
C ILE A 82 5.49 14.63 -7.72
N PRO A 83 6.38 15.34 -8.48
CA PRO A 83 7.27 14.69 -9.46
C PRO A 83 8.14 13.58 -8.86
N GLN A 84 8.55 13.72 -7.58
CA GLN A 84 9.35 12.71 -6.88
C GLN A 84 8.59 11.39 -6.75
N PHE A 85 7.30 11.42 -6.43
CA PHE A 85 6.47 10.23 -6.34
C PHE A 85 6.26 9.59 -7.71
N GLY A 86 5.94 10.41 -8.73
CA GLY A 86 5.77 9.93 -10.09
C GLY A 86 7.03 9.25 -10.66
N ARG A 87 8.22 9.81 -10.38
CA ARG A 87 9.50 9.18 -10.70
C ARG A 87 9.75 7.92 -9.90
N PHE A 88 9.54 7.97 -8.59
CA PHE A 88 9.78 6.85 -7.69
C PHE A 88 8.99 5.60 -8.11
N VAL A 89 7.70 5.72 -8.40
CA VAL A 89 6.88 4.56 -8.78
C VAL A 89 7.22 3.99 -10.16
N ARG A 90 7.83 4.80 -11.07
CA ARG A 90 8.20 4.36 -12.42
C ARG A 90 9.65 3.92 -12.58
N GLU A 91 10.58 4.50 -11.79
CA GLU A 91 12.01 4.32 -11.95
C GLU A 91 12.61 3.31 -10.95
N THR A 92 11.82 2.78 -10.00
CA THR A 92 12.26 1.77 -9.02
C THR A 92 11.73 0.37 -9.36
N PRO A 93 12.25 -0.71 -8.75
CA PRO A 93 11.84 -2.07 -9.05
C PRO A 93 10.46 -2.46 -8.48
N LEU A 94 9.71 -1.55 -7.85
CA LEU A 94 8.48 -1.88 -7.12
C LEU A 94 7.41 -2.55 -7.98
N ALA A 95 7.19 -2.08 -9.22
CA ALA A 95 6.21 -2.68 -10.11
C ALA A 95 6.62 -4.10 -10.55
N LEU A 96 7.92 -4.36 -10.74
CA LEU A 96 8.43 -5.71 -11.03
C LEU A 96 8.31 -6.64 -9.82
N VAL A 97 8.56 -6.14 -8.61
CA VAL A 97 8.30 -6.88 -7.36
C VAL A 97 6.80 -7.22 -7.24
N ALA A 98 5.93 -6.25 -7.50
CA ALA A 98 4.48 -6.46 -7.49
C ALA A 98 4.06 -7.54 -8.49
N GLN A 99 4.59 -7.51 -9.72
CA GLN A 99 4.34 -8.52 -10.74
C GLN A 99 4.67 -9.92 -10.25
N ARG A 100 5.86 -10.10 -9.68
CA ARG A 100 6.34 -11.41 -9.19
C ARG A 100 5.52 -11.89 -7.99
N LEU A 101 5.26 -11.02 -7.00
CA LEU A 101 4.51 -11.38 -5.79
C LEU A 101 3.04 -11.67 -6.08
N MET A 102 2.39 -10.92 -6.96
CA MET A 102 1.01 -11.18 -7.38
C MET A 102 0.88 -12.32 -8.41
N GLN A 103 2.01 -12.77 -9.00
CA GLN A 103 2.01 -13.72 -10.12
C GLN A 103 1.11 -13.22 -11.27
N SER A 104 1.23 -11.94 -11.58
CA SER A 104 0.42 -11.26 -12.60
C SER A 104 1.24 -11.00 -13.87
N ARG A 105 0.59 -10.92 -15.04
CA ARG A 105 1.24 -10.55 -16.32
C ARG A 105 1.39 -9.04 -16.44
N THR A 106 0.46 -8.30 -15.87
CA THR A 106 0.45 -6.84 -15.92
C THR A 106 0.44 -6.25 -14.51
N VAL A 107 0.93 -5.00 -14.37
CA VAL A 107 0.86 -4.26 -13.12
C VAL A 107 0.42 -2.83 -13.40
N ARG A 108 -0.65 -2.41 -12.73
CA ARG A 108 -1.13 -1.04 -12.74
C ARG A 108 -0.90 -0.38 -11.39
N LEU A 109 -0.54 0.88 -11.40
CA LEU A 109 -0.59 1.71 -10.20
C LEU A 109 -2.06 1.96 -9.84
N TYR A 110 -2.43 1.76 -8.58
CA TYR A 110 -3.77 2.10 -8.11
C TYR A 110 -3.78 3.49 -7.45
N HIS A 111 -3.08 3.64 -6.33
CA HIS A 111 -2.88 4.94 -5.69
C HIS A 111 -1.71 4.92 -4.71
N ASP A 112 -1.25 6.10 -4.32
CA ASP A 112 -0.30 6.31 -3.23
C ASP A 112 -0.99 6.87 -1.98
N HIS A 113 -0.30 6.73 -0.85
CA HIS A 113 -0.73 7.20 0.45
C HIS A 113 0.50 7.60 1.28
N VAL A 114 0.60 8.88 1.61
CA VAL A 114 1.61 9.40 2.54
C VAL A 114 1.09 9.29 3.96
N LEU A 115 1.92 8.75 4.86
CA LEU A 115 1.60 8.59 6.28
C LEU A 115 2.76 9.12 7.11
N VAL A 116 2.51 10.18 7.88
CA VAL A 116 3.55 10.76 8.74
C VAL A 116 3.05 10.82 10.18
N LYS A 117 3.72 10.08 11.05
CA LYS A 117 3.53 10.18 12.50
C LYS A 117 4.70 10.96 13.10
N GLU A 118 4.38 12.13 13.65
CA GLU A 118 5.35 12.94 14.36
C GLU A 118 5.68 12.34 15.74
N PRO A 119 6.83 12.72 16.35
CA PRO A 119 7.22 12.24 17.67
C PRO A 119 6.10 12.37 18.71
N GLY A 120 5.89 11.32 19.49
CA GLY A 120 4.86 11.28 20.51
C GLY A 120 3.44 10.99 20.00
N THR A 121 3.25 10.68 18.72
CA THR A 121 1.96 10.27 18.19
C THR A 121 1.50 8.96 18.82
N ARG A 122 0.50 9.02 19.70
CA ARG A 122 -0.06 7.85 20.40
C ARG A 122 -1.08 7.11 19.55
N GLN A 123 -1.62 7.77 18.51
CA GLN A 123 -2.64 7.19 17.66
C GLN A 123 -2.13 5.92 16.98
N ARG A 124 -2.70 4.80 17.35
CA ARG A 124 -2.48 3.51 16.68
C ARG A 124 -3.31 3.44 15.39
N THR A 125 -2.86 2.64 14.43
CA THR A 125 -3.68 2.20 13.32
C THR A 125 -4.32 0.87 13.76
N PRO A 126 -5.65 0.79 13.96
CA PRO A 126 -6.29 -0.43 14.43
C PRO A 126 -6.20 -1.54 13.39
N TRP A 127 -6.44 -2.78 13.80
CA TRP A 127 -6.52 -3.93 12.90
C TRP A 127 -7.57 -3.70 11.82
N HIS A 128 -7.19 -3.88 10.57
CA HIS A 128 -8.05 -3.70 9.39
C HIS A 128 -7.48 -4.43 8.17
N GLN A 129 -8.30 -4.55 7.15
CA GLN A 129 -7.93 -4.91 5.79
C GLN A 129 -8.04 -3.67 4.90
N ASP A 130 -7.17 -3.52 3.90
CA ASP A 130 -7.20 -2.36 2.98
C ASP A 130 -8.35 -2.49 1.94
N GLN A 131 -8.52 -3.67 1.35
CA GLN A 131 -9.41 -3.86 0.19
C GLN A 131 -10.88 -3.49 0.44
N PRO A 132 -11.47 -3.69 1.63
CA PRO A 132 -12.83 -3.22 1.91
C PRO A 132 -13.05 -1.71 1.75
N TYR A 133 -11.98 -0.90 1.83
CA TYR A 133 -12.07 0.54 1.57
C TYR A 133 -12.06 0.89 0.09
N TYR A 134 -11.77 -0.06 -0.81
CA TYR A 134 -11.48 0.19 -2.22
C TYR A 134 -12.60 -0.28 -3.13
N ASN A 135 -12.73 0.37 -4.28
CA ASN A 135 -13.70 0.03 -5.33
C ASN A 135 -13.14 -1.01 -6.31
N ILE A 136 -12.50 -2.04 -5.80
CA ILE A 136 -11.89 -3.12 -6.59
C ILE A 136 -12.23 -4.50 -6.03
N ASP A 137 -12.44 -5.46 -6.92
CA ASP A 137 -12.42 -6.90 -6.65
C ASP A 137 -11.22 -7.55 -7.36
N GLY A 138 -10.83 -8.73 -6.90
CA GLY A 138 -9.69 -9.49 -7.39
C GLY A 138 -8.70 -9.82 -6.29
N MET A 139 -7.83 -10.80 -6.55
CA MET A 139 -6.83 -11.29 -5.60
C MET A 139 -5.40 -10.88 -5.99
N GLN A 140 -5.17 -10.47 -7.24
CA GLN A 140 -3.87 -9.94 -7.65
C GLN A 140 -3.77 -8.45 -7.29
N ASN A 141 -3.61 -8.20 -6.01
CA ASN A 141 -3.45 -6.85 -5.46
C ASN A 141 -2.40 -6.83 -4.36
N ILE A 142 -1.70 -5.72 -4.23
CA ILE A 142 -0.62 -5.57 -3.26
C ILE A 142 -0.48 -4.13 -2.79
N SER A 143 -0.30 -3.95 -1.49
CA SER A 143 0.16 -2.72 -0.85
C SER A 143 1.64 -2.85 -0.52
N MET A 144 2.42 -1.80 -0.78
CA MET A 144 3.81 -1.70 -0.35
C MET A 144 3.95 -0.52 0.60
N TRP A 145 4.52 -0.75 1.77
CA TRP A 145 4.73 0.22 2.82
C TRP A 145 6.24 0.49 2.94
N ILE A 146 6.65 1.74 2.69
CA ILE A 146 8.03 2.13 2.44
C ILE A 146 8.40 3.27 3.39
N PRO A 147 8.92 2.95 4.59
CA PRO A 147 9.45 3.95 5.50
C PRO A 147 10.74 4.56 4.97
N VAL A 148 10.88 5.88 5.14
CA VAL A 148 12.13 6.60 4.86
C VAL A 148 12.91 6.90 6.12
N ASP A 149 12.39 6.51 7.27
CA ASP A 149 13.03 6.59 8.60
C ASP A 149 13.12 5.18 9.20
N PRO A 150 14.06 4.91 10.11
CA PRO A 150 14.10 3.65 10.84
C PRO A 150 12.81 3.43 11.65
N VAL A 151 12.27 2.20 11.65
CA VAL A 151 11.06 1.87 12.39
C VAL A 151 11.29 0.65 13.27
N SER A 152 11.17 0.86 14.58
CA SER A 152 11.31 -0.23 15.55
C SER A 152 10.19 -1.28 15.40
N ARG A 153 10.43 -2.48 15.91
CA ARG A 153 9.43 -3.55 15.93
C ARG A 153 8.12 -3.15 16.63
N ALA A 154 8.16 -2.25 17.62
CA ALA A 154 6.97 -1.77 18.33
C ALA A 154 6.13 -0.77 17.53
N ALA A 155 6.76 -0.05 16.58
CA ALA A 155 6.11 1.01 15.79
C ALA A 155 5.78 0.59 14.35
N THR A 156 6.20 -0.61 13.93
CA THR A 156 6.01 -1.13 12.56
C THR A 156 4.60 -1.66 12.34
N LEU A 157 4.33 -2.04 11.08
CA LEU A 157 3.16 -2.85 10.74
C LEU A 157 3.28 -4.26 11.33
N GLU A 158 2.16 -4.76 11.83
CA GLU A 158 1.95 -6.15 12.23
C GLU A 158 0.85 -6.76 11.36
N PHE A 159 1.00 -8.02 11.02
CA PHE A 159 0.11 -8.76 10.13
C PHE A 159 -0.33 -10.06 10.77
N VAL A 160 -1.59 -10.46 10.59
CA VAL A 160 -2.02 -11.83 10.87
C VAL A 160 -1.73 -12.66 9.61
N ALA A 161 -0.68 -13.49 9.66
CA ALA A 161 -0.24 -14.29 8.53
C ALA A 161 -1.36 -15.23 8.03
N GLY A 162 -1.56 -15.28 6.71
CA GLY A 162 -2.58 -16.09 6.06
C GLY A 162 -4.00 -15.51 6.07
N SER A 163 -4.25 -14.40 6.76
CA SER A 163 -5.60 -13.81 6.90
C SER A 163 -6.19 -13.29 5.59
N HIS A 164 -5.39 -13.02 4.57
CA HIS A 164 -5.86 -12.61 3.23
C HIS A 164 -6.67 -13.71 2.51
N LYS A 165 -6.58 -14.96 2.95
CA LYS A 165 -7.36 -16.10 2.43
C LYS A 165 -8.71 -16.25 3.15
N GLY A 166 -8.92 -15.47 4.17
CA GLY A 166 -10.15 -15.45 4.96
C GLY A 166 -11.23 -14.51 4.39
N PRO A 167 -12.26 -14.27 5.17
CA PRO A 167 -13.36 -13.39 4.77
C PRO A 167 -12.94 -11.92 4.76
N TRP A 168 -13.77 -11.11 4.09
CA TRP A 168 -13.71 -9.66 4.23
C TRP A 168 -14.26 -9.24 5.58
N LEU A 169 -13.49 -8.39 6.27
CA LEU A 169 -13.78 -7.98 7.65
C LEU A 169 -14.29 -6.54 7.70
N MET A 170 -15.20 -6.27 8.63
CA MET A 170 -15.77 -4.95 8.85
C MET A 170 -14.69 -3.96 9.29
N PRO A 171 -14.42 -2.88 8.52
CA PRO A 171 -13.49 -1.85 8.96
C PRO A 171 -13.98 -1.12 10.21
N ARG A 172 -13.05 -0.69 11.06
CA ARG A 172 -13.32 0.09 12.25
C ARG A 172 -12.68 1.48 12.14
N THR A 173 -13.26 2.46 12.81
CA THR A 173 -12.64 3.79 12.89
C THR A 173 -11.43 3.77 13.82
N PHE A 174 -10.51 4.70 13.58
CA PHE A 174 -9.30 4.80 14.38
C PHE A 174 -9.54 5.38 15.78
N MET A 175 -10.64 6.08 16.00
CA MET A 175 -10.87 6.83 17.23
C MET A 175 -11.86 6.18 18.19
N ASP A 176 -12.89 5.53 17.70
CA ASP A 176 -14.01 5.05 18.51
C ASP A 176 -14.36 3.56 18.31
N ASN A 177 -13.54 2.85 17.52
CA ASN A 177 -13.68 1.42 17.22
C ASN A 177 -15.08 1.02 16.69
N GLN A 178 -15.78 1.95 16.04
CA GLN A 178 -17.06 1.68 15.39
C GLN A 178 -16.84 1.40 13.88
N ALA A 179 -17.82 0.73 13.27
CA ALA A 179 -17.85 0.62 11.81
C ALA A 179 -17.97 2.02 11.22
N LYS A 180 -17.02 2.39 10.38
CA LYS A 180 -16.85 3.75 9.88
C LYS A 180 -18.13 4.21 9.15
N TRP A 181 -18.12 4.25 7.84
CA TRP A 181 -19.30 4.56 7.02
C TRP A 181 -19.87 3.33 6.29
N PHE A 182 -19.47 2.16 6.74
CA PHE A 182 -19.95 0.88 6.23
C PHE A 182 -21.29 0.54 6.90
N PRO A 183 -22.29 0.06 6.14
CA PRO A 183 -23.51 -0.44 6.73
C PRO A 183 -23.24 -1.59 7.71
N GLU A 184 -23.82 -1.52 8.89
CA GLU A 184 -23.65 -2.58 9.90
C GLU A 184 -24.08 -3.94 9.32
N GLY A 185 -23.27 -4.98 9.57
CA GLY A 185 -23.50 -6.32 9.01
C GLY A 185 -23.19 -6.51 7.53
N SER A 186 -22.63 -5.50 6.83
CA SER A 186 -22.24 -5.64 5.42
C SER A 186 -21.06 -6.58 5.19
N LEU A 187 -20.20 -6.78 6.20
CA LEU A 187 -19.03 -7.65 6.21
C LEU A 187 -18.97 -8.42 7.53
N GLN A 188 -18.07 -9.40 7.65
CA GLN A 188 -17.90 -10.14 8.90
C GLN A 188 -17.25 -9.28 9.98
N ASP A 189 -17.53 -9.58 11.23
CA ASP A 189 -16.95 -8.88 12.36
C ASP A 189 -15.45 -9.10 12.44
N LEU A 190 -14.73 -8.03 12.77
CA LEU A 190 -13.29 -8.06 12.99
C LEU A 190 -12.98 -8.84 14.28
N PRO A 191 -12.10 -9.85 14.25
CA PRO A 191 -11.69 -10.54 15.47
C PRO A 191 -10.95 -9.57 16.41
N ASN A 192 -11.11 -9.76 17.71
CA ASN A 192 -10.38 -8.99 18.71
C ASN A 192 -8.96 -9.54 18.89
N VAL A 193 -8.08 -9.23 17.95
CA VAL A 193 -6.69 -9.73 17.96
C VAL A 193 -5.94 -9.28 19.21
N GLU A 194 -6.21 -8.08 19.73
CA GLU A 194 -5.50 -7.54 20.91
C GLU A 194 -5.88 -8.29 22.20
N ALA A 195 -7.09 -8.85 22.29
CA ALA A 195 -7.52 -9.59 23.48
C ALA A 195 -6.83 -10.95 23.61
N ASP A 196 -6.44 -11.58 22.52
CA ASP A 196 -5.75 -12.88 22.52
C ASP A 196 -4.74 -12.97 21.37
N ARG A 197 -3.68 -12.16 21.46
CA ARG A 197 -2.63 -12.12 20.43
C ARG A 197 -1.94 -13.47 20.21
N ALA A 198 -1.92 -14.34 21.23
CA ALA A 198 -1.29 -15.66 21.14
C ALA A 198 -2.05 -16.63 20.22
N ALA A 199 -3.35 -16.41 20.01
CA ALA A 199 -4.17 -17.20 19.10
C ALA A 199 -3.94 -16.88 17.62
N PHE A 200 -3.19 -15.82 17.31
CA PHE A 200 -2.97 -15.36 15.93
C PHE A 200 -1.50 -15.45 15.53
N PRO A 201 -1.17 -15.94 14.32
CA PRO A 201 0.20 -15.96 13.81
C PRO A 201 0.63 -14.55 13.38
N ILE A 202 0.99 -13.70 14.37
CA ILE A 202 1.36 -12.30 14.11
C ILE A 202 2.82 -12.23 13.66
N VAL A 203 3.03 -11.62 12.48
CA VAL A 203 4.35 -11.33 11.92
C VAL A 203 4.56 -9.81 11.77
N GLY A 204 5.82 -9.39 11.75
CA GLY A 204 6.21 -7.99 11.56
C GLY A 204 7.72 -7.86 11.70
N TRP A 205 8.28 -6.75 11.24
CA TRP A 205 9.72 -6.57 11.10
C TRP A 205 10.17 -5.22 11.65
N GLU A 206 11.36 -5.16 12.17
CA GLU A 206 12.12 -3.94 12.32
C GLU A 206 12.59 -3.48 10.94
N ILE A 207 12.46 -2.19 10.63
CA ILE A 207 12.64 -1.65 9.27
C ILE A 207 13.74 -0.61 9.26
N GLU A 208 14.66 -0.74 8.33
CA GLU A 208 15.63 0.28 7.97
C GLU A 208 15.26 0.95 6.64
N PRO A 209 15.64 2.22 6.41
CA PRO A 209 15.46 2.87 5.13
C PRO A 209 16.05 2.05 3.97
N GLY A 210 15.25 1.79 2.95
CA GLY A 210 15.59 0.88 1.85
C GLY A 210 14.86 -0.46 1.90
N ASP A 211 14.33 -0.85 3.06
CA ASP A 211 13.44 -2.00 3.20
C ASP A 211 12.04 -1.68 2.66
N VAL A 212 11.35 -2.69 2.13
CA VAL A 212 9.98 -2.56 1.63
C VAL A 212 9.12 -3.67 2.23
N VAL A 213 8.05 -3.28 2.92
CA VAL A 213 7.05 -4.23 3.43
C VAL A 213 5.94 -4.37 2.39
N CYS A 214 5.77 -5.58 1.86
CA CYS A 214 4.77 -5.94 0.86
C CYS A 214 3.66 -6.76 1.52
N PHE A 215 2.39 -6.43 1.25
CA PHE A 215 1.27 -7.20 1.79
C PHE A 215 0.06 -7.19 0.85
N HIS A 216 -0.70 -8.29 0.86
CA HIS A 216 -1.96 -8.39 0.16
C HIS A 216 -3.00 -7.48 0.83
N MET A 217 -3.84 -6.79 0.07
CA MET A 217 -4.77 -5.79 0.61
C MET A 217 -5.86 -6.39 1.53
N LEU A 218 -6.05 -7.71 1.50
CA LEU A 218 -6.90 -8.45 2.45
C LEU A 218 -6.14 -8.99 3.67
N THR A 219 -4.82 -8.81 3.76
CA THR A 219 -4.10 -9.21 4.98
C THR A 219 -4.49 -8.29 6.12
N LEU A 220 -5.01 -8.89 7.21
CA LEU A 220 -5.36 -8.16 8.42
C LEU A 220 -4.10 -7.60 9.06
N HIS A 221 -4.08 -6.28 9.26
CA HIS A 221 -2.88 -5.59 9.76
C HIS A 221 -3.21 -4.40 10.64
N ALA A 222 -2.22 -4.02 11.45
CA ALA A 222 -2.26 -2.89 12.37
C ALA A 222 -0.89 -2.23 12.48
N ALA A 223 -0.83 -1.03 13.08
CA ALA A 223 0.44 -0.37 13.38
C ALA A 223 0.43 0.32 14.74
N GLY A 224 1.54 0.26 15.45
CA GLY A 224 1.76 0.99 16.69
C GLY A 224 1.77 2.52 16.50
N GLY A 225 1.69 3.22 17.61
CA GLY A 225 2.05 4.64 17.69
C GLY A 225 3.57 4.82 17.54
N VAL A 226 4.01 6.09 17.55
CA VAL A 226 5.43 6.44 17.58
C VAL A 226 5.73 7.05 18.92
N GLU A 227 6.47 6.31 19.73
CA GLU A 227 6.94 6.78 21.05
C GLU A 227 8.33 7.42 20.95
N GLY A 228 8.64 8.31 21.88
CA GLY A 228 9.94 8.98 21.95
C GLY A 228 10.09 10.14 20.96
N THR A 229 11.30 10.36 20.46
CA THR A 229 11.69 11.52 19.64
C THR A 229 11.75 11.22 18.14
N ASN A 230 11.50 10.00 17.75
CA ASN A 230 11.61 9.58 16.35
C ASN A 230 10.34 9.92 15.58
N ARG A 231 10.52 10.41 14.37
CA ARG A 231 9.49 10.63 13.35
C ARG A 231 9.38 9.38 12.48
N ARG A 232 8.16 9.05 12.00
CA ARG A 232 7.94 7.98 11.06
C ARG A 232 7.25 8.51 9.81
N ARG A 233 8.00 8.69 8.73
CA ARG A 233 7.51 9.07 7.41
C ARG A 233 7.45 7.84 6.52
N VAL A 234 6.31 7.64 5.89
CA VAL A 234 6.05 6.48 5.03
C VAL A 234 5.39 6.93 3.75
N PHE A 235 5.86 6.40 2.64
CA PHE A 235 5.12 6.34 1.39
C PHE A 235 4.57 4.93 1.21
N SER A 236 3.28 4.82 1.02
CA SER A 236 2.63 3.54 0.76
C SER A 236 1.99 3.58 -0.62
N VAL A 237 2.24 2.56 -1.45
CA VAL A 237 1.74 2.49 -2.82
C VAL A 237 1.02 1.18 -3.06
N ARG A 238 -0.04 1.21 -3.89
CA ARG A 238 -0.88 0.06 -4.21
C ARG A 238 -0.78 -0.27 -5.68
N PHE A 239 -0.68 -1.57 -5.98
CA PHE A 239 -0.65 -2.07 -7.34
C PHE A 239 -1.73 -3.13 -7.56
N LEU A 240 -2.19 -3.22 -8.80
CA LEU A 240 -3.25 -4.11 -9.26
C LEU A 240 -2.72 -4.99 -10.38
N GLY A 241 -3.13 -6.26 -10.38
CA GLY A 241 -2.83 -7.24 -11.42
C GLY A 241 -4.00 -7.53 -12.35
N ASP A 242 -3.86 -8.59 -13.14
CA ASP A 242 -4.74 -8.94 -14.26
C ASP A 242 -6.17 -9.29 -13.85
N ASP A 243 -6.38 -9.88 -12.66
CA ASP A 243 -7.70 -10.30 -12.20
C ASP A 243 -8.50 -9.18 -11.55
N THR A 244 -7.89 -8.02 -11.35
CA THR A 244 -8.54 -6.91 -10.66
C THR A 244 -9.60 -6.26 -11.55
N ARG A 245 -10.79 -6.04 -10.98
CA ARG A 245 -11.96 -5.46 -11.65
C ARG A 245 -12.51 -4.28 -10.85
N HIS A 246 -13.04 -3.29 -11.56
CA HIS A 246 -13.77 -2.20 -10.93
C HIS A 246 -15.04 -2.73 -10.25
N ALA A 247 -15.20 -2.41 -8.97
CA ALA A 247 -16.29 -2.86 -8.13
C ALA A 247 -16.83 -1.70 -7.28
N PRO A 248 -17.74 -0.88 -7.81
CA PRO A 248 -18.40 0.15 -7.03
C PRO A 248 -19.04 -0.44 -5.78
N ARG A 249 -18.84 0.22 -4.64
CA ARG A 249 -19.34 -0.25 -3.34
C ARG A 249 -20.66 0.43 -2.98
N PRO A 250 -21.54 -0.24 -2.24
CA PRO A 250 -22.73 0.41 -1.65
C PRO A 250 -22.38 1.32 -0.47
N TRP A 251 -21.10 1.46 -0.16
CA TRP A 251 -20.54 2.35 0.86
C TRP A 251 -19.47 3.26 0.28
N LYS A 252 -19.11 4.29 1.03
CA LYS A 252 -18.05 5.23 0.67
C LYS A 252 -16.69 4.54 0.64
N THR A 253 -15.93 4.73 -0.45
CA THR A 253 -14.54 4.25 -0.56
C THR A 253 -13.53 5.30 -0.07
N SER A 254 -12.28 4.88 0.15
CA SER A 254 -11.20 5.80 0.53
C SER A 254 -9.85 5.28 -0.02
N PRO A 255 -9.24 5.93 -1.01
CA PRO A 255 -9.66 7.20 -1.59
C PRO A 255 -10.94 7.07 -2.45
N GLU A 256 -11.65 8.20 -2.60
CA GLU A 256 -12.72 8.32 -3.58
C GLU A 256 -12.13 8.71 -4.94
N PHE A 257 -12.76 8.19 -6.01
CA PHE A 257 -12.48 8.57 -7.39
C PHE A 257 -13.78 9.10 -8.03
N PRO A 258 -14.12 10.38 -7.81
CA PRO A 258 -15.35 10.97 -8.34
C PRO A 258 -15.43 10.83 -9.86
N GLY A 259 -16.60 10.42 -10.38
CA GLY A 259 -16.83 10.24 -11.81
C GLY A 259 -16.35 8.91 -12.38
N LEU A 260 -15.52 8.15 -11.65
CA LEU A 260 -14.95 6.90 -12.18
C LEU A 260 -16.03 5.88 -12.61
N ALA A 261 -17.13 5.77 -11.87
CA ALA A 261 -18.18 4.82 -12.19
C ALA A 261 -18.93 5.16 -13.50
N ASP A 262 -18.86 6.41 -13.96
CA ASP A 262 -19.44 6.84 -15.23
C ASP A 262 -18.53 6.48 -16.43
N GLU A 263 -17.21 6.39 -16.18
CA GLU A 263 -16.19 6.10 -17.19
C GLU A 263 -15.78 4.63 -17.21
N LEU A 264 -15.81 3.95 -16.06
CA LEU A 264 -15.40 2.57 -15.89
C LEU A 264 -16.57 1.74 -15.29
N PRO A 265 -17.27 0.91 -16.09
CA PRO A 265 -18.39 0.11 -15.59
C PRO A 265 -17.96 -0.92 -14.52
N ALA A 266 -18.90 -1.34 -13.68
CA ALA A 266 -18.68 -2.43 -12.74
C ALA A 266 -18.28 -3.72 -13.46
N GLY A 267 -17.27 -4.42 -12.94
CA GLY A 267 -16.69 -5.63 -13.54
C GLY A 267 -15.68 -5.38 -14.66
N ALA A 268 -15.48 -4.13 -15.09
CA ALA A 268 -14.48 -3.79 -16.09
C ALA A 268 -13.05 -3.95 -15.54
N GLU A 269 -12.10 -4.20 -16.42
CA GLU A 269 -10.67 -4.12 -16.10
C GLU A 269 -10.31 -2.72 -15.64
N MET A 270 -9.33 -2.59 -14.72
CA MET A 270 -8.89 -1.31 -14.18
C MET A 270 -8.06 -0.50 -15.20
N ASN A 271 -8.51 -0.50 -16.47
CA ASN A 271 -7.86 0.22 -17.57
C ASN A 271 -8.39 1.66 -17.66
N HIS A 272 -7.78 2.57 -16.92
CA HIS A 272 -8.16 3.96 -16.85
C HIS A 272 -6.91 4.85 -16.64
N PRO A 273 -6.87 6.12 -17.11
CA PRO A 273 -5.73 7.02 -16.94
C PRO A 273 -5.30 7.24 -15.48
N LEU A 274 -6.23 7.13 -14.53
CA LEU A 274 -5.93 7.18 -13.09
C LEU A 274 -5.09 5.99 -12.62
N PHE A 275 -5.08 4.87 -13.36
CA PHE A 275 -4.43 3.61 -13.01
C PHE A 275 -3.45 3.18 -14.11
N PRO A 276 -2.34 3.93 -14.30
CA PRO A 276 -1.43 3.68 -15.41
C PRO A 276 -0.82 2.29 -15.37
N LEU A 277 -0.69 1.68 -16.53
CA LEU A 277 0.05 0.44 -16.72
C LEU A 277 1.53 0.72 -16.53
N LEU A 278 2.18 0.00 -15.61
CA LEU A 278 3.61 0.12 -15.30
C LEU A 278 4.43 -1.05 -15.85
N VAL A 279 3.84 -2.24 -15.87
CA VAL A 279 4.47 -3.47 -16.40
C VAL A 279 3.45 -4.21 -17.24
N ALA A 280 3.88 -4.68 -18.42
CA ALA A 280 3.15 -5.63 -19.26
C ALA A 280 4.12 -6.72 -19.73
N ASP A 281 3.64 -7.97 -19.89
CA ASP A 281 4.42 -9.00 -20.55
C ASP A 281 4.68 -8.63 -22.02
N ALA A 282 5.85 -9.01 -22.52
CA ALA A 282 6.28 -8.69 -23.89
C ALA A 282 5.34 -9.19 -25.00
N ASP A 283 4.50 -10.18 -24.72
CA ASP A 283 3.55 -10.74 -25.69
C ASP A 283 2.38 -9.83 -26.09
N GLN A 284 2.15 -8.72 -25.37
CA GLN A 284 1.07 -7.76 -25.68
C GLN A 284 1.53 -6.52 -26.46
N SER A 285 2.83 -6.31 -26.65
CA SER A 285 3.35 -5.13 -27.35
C SER A 285 3.13 -5.15 -28.87
N THR A 286 2.82 -6.31 -29.45
CA THR A 286 2.63 -6.48 -30.90
C THR A 286 1.19 -6.34 -31.39
N ALA A 287 0.21 -6.23 -30.48
CA ALA A 287 -1.22 -6.16 -30.86
C ALA A 287 -1.74 -4.73 -31.13
N HIS A 288 -0.99 -3.68 -30.80
CA HIS A 288 -1.42 -2.28 -30.99
C HIS A 288 -0.80 -1.56 -32.19
N GLU A 289 0.15 -2.17 -32.93
CA GLU A 289 0.76 -1.53 -34.11
C GLU A 289 0.15 -1.94 -35.47
N CYS A 290 -0.85 -2.82 -35.52
CA CYS A 290 -1.54 -3.24 -36.73
C CYS A 290 -2.98 -2.75 -36.80
N GLY A 291 -3.23 -1.46 -36.69
CA GLY A 291 -4.56 -0.87 -36.81
C GLY A 291 -4.51 0.64 -37.00
N ALA A 292 -3.83 1.08 -38.04
CA ALA A 292 -3.95 2.44 -38.59
C ALA A 292 -4.56 2.39 -39.97
#